data_e47dd0f968807982dc59de28df752757
#
_entry.id   e47dd0f968807982dc59de28df752757
#
_cell.length_a   1.000
_cell.length_b   1.000
_cell.length_c   1.000
_cell.angle_alpha   90.00
_cell.angle_beta   90.00
_cell.angle_gamma   90.00
#
_symmetry.space_group_name_H-M   'P 1'
#
loop_
_entity.id
_entity.type
_entity.pdbx_description
1 polymer ?
#
loop_
_entity_poly.entity_id
_entity_poly.type
_entity_poly.pdbx_seq_one_letter_code
_entity_poly.pdbx_strand_id
1 'polypeptide(L)'
;MEFSSKLVEQAVEEISKLPGIGKKTALRLALHLLKQPEDQTLLLTQKLKELREDIKYCQTCHIISDTQDCTCKTMSINPALICVVEETPDVLAIRNTGQYNGMFHVLGGRISPIDGIGPDELMITSLVNRIKLSDGEIKEVILALSGTLE
;
A
#
# COMPACT_ATOMS: atom_id res chain seq x y z
N MET A 1 24.95 -17.24 -12.61
CA MET A 1 24.93 -16.68 -13.98
C MET A 1 26.10 -15.72 -14.07
N GLU A 2 26.99 -15.92 -15.01
CA GLU A 2 28.11 -15.01 -15.23
C GLU A 2 27.67 -13.99 -16.28
N PHE A 3 27.68 -12.71 -15.93
CA PHE A 3 27.28 -11.63 -16.83
C PHE A 3 28.53 -10.96 -17.41
N SER A 4 28.52 -10.72 -18.71
CA SER A 4 29.58 -9.96 -19.39
C SER A 4 29.58 -8.46 -19.05
N SER A 5 28.51 -7.97 -18.42
CA SER A 5 28.33 -6.57 -18.04
C SER A 5 27.88 -6.45 -16.58
N LYS A 6 28.67 -5.73 -15.78
CA LYS A 6 28.33 -5.39 -14.39
C LYS A 6 27.05 -4.56 -14.28
N LEU A 7 26.77 -3.70 -15.25
CA LEU A 7 25.54 -2.88 -15.24
C LEU A 7 24.29 -3.77 -15.39
N VAL A 8 24.34 -4.78 -16.25
CA VAL A 8 23.24 -5.75 -16.38
C VAL A 8 23.09 -6.56 -15.10
N GLU A 9 24.20 -7.01 -14.52
CA GLU A 9 24.19 -7.77 -13.26
C GLU A 9 23.52 -6.98 -12.13
N GLN A 10 23.95 -5.73 -11.93
CA GLN A 10 23.38 -4.84 -10.90
C GLN A 10 21.88 -4.58 -11.11
N ALA A 11 21.46 -4.32 -12.36
CA ALA A 11 20.04 -4.13 -12.67
C ALA A 11 19.22 -5.39 -12.38
N VAL A 12 19.74 -6.57 -12.73
CA VAL A 12 19.09 -7.86 -12.44
C VAL A 12 18.99 -8.10 -10.93
N GLU A 13 20.04 -7.78 -10.17
CA GLU A 13 20.02 -7.90 -8.71
C GLU A 13 18.93 -7.03 -8.08
N GLU A 14 18.86 -5.75 -8.45
CA GLU A 14 17.86 -4.84 -7.89
C GLU A 14 16.42 -5.24 -8.30
N ILE A 15 16.20 -5.59 -9.56
CA ILE A 15 14.87 -6.04 -10.02
C ILE A 15 14.47 -7.36 -9.33
N SER A 16 15.42 -8.24 -9.04
CA SER A 16 15.13 -9.52 -8.39
C SER A 16 14.78 -9.42 -6.90
N LYS A 17 14.99 -8.26 -6.28
CA LYS A 17 14.55 -7.97 -4.90
C LYS A 17 13.05 -7.72 -4.81
N LEU A 18 12.39 -7.45 -5.94
CA LEU A 18 10.95 -7.24 -5.96
C LEU A 18 10.22 -8.56 -5.67
N PRO A 19 9.15 -8.54 -4.84
CA PRO A 19 8.43 -9.76 -4.47
C PRO A 19 7.87 -10.47 -5.72
N GLY A 20 8.04 -11.78 -5.77
CA GLY A 20 7.60 -12.61 -6.90
C GLY A 20 8.50 -12.58 -8.13
N ILE A 21 9.60 -11.80 -8.12
CA ILE A 21 10.53 -11.71 -9.26
C ILE A 21 11.81 -12.49 -8.96
N GLY A 22 11.97 -13.65 -9.62
CA GLY A 22 13.21 -14.40 -9.59
C GLY A 22 14.24 -13.86 -10.59
N LYS A 23 15.53 -14.24 -10.41
CA LYS A 23 16.66 -13.79 -11.25
C LYS A 23 16.44 -13.98 -12.76
N LYS A 24 15.78 -15.07 -13.19
CA LYS A 24 15.48 -15.32 -14.61
C LYS A 24 14.50 -14.29 -15.18
N THR A 25 13.46 -13.95 -14.41
CA THR A 25 12.49 -12.92 -14.78
C THR A 25 13.14 -11.54 -14.78
N ALA A 26 13.94 -11.23 -13.75
CA ALA A 26 14.67 -9.97 -13.64
C ALA A 26 15.61 -9.75 -14.84
N LEU A 27 16.34 -10.78 -15.28
CA LEU A 27 17.16 -10.69 -16.49
C LEU A 27 16.32 -10.38 -17.73
N ARG A 28 15.18 -11.06 -17.90
CA ARG A 28 14.28 -10.80 -19.03
C ARG A 28 13.76 -9.36 -19.02
N LEU A 29 13.40 -8.83 -17.85
CA LEU A 29 12.97 -7.44 -17.70
C LEU A 29 14.08 -6.44 -18.00
N ALA A 30 15.29 -6.65 -17.44
CA ALA A 30 16.44 -5.79 -17.73
C ALA A 30 16.78 -5.75 -19.23
N LEU A 31 16.80 -6.89 -19.90
CA LEU A 31 17.03 -6.98 -21.33
C LEU A 31 15.88 -6.37 -22.16
N HIS A 32 14.65 -6.41 -21.65
CA HIS A 32 13.52 -5.74 -22.30
C HIS A 32 13.70 -4.23 -22.25
N LEU A 33 14.05 -3.67 -21.09
CA LEU A 33 14.30 -2.23 -20.93
C LEU A 33 15.42 -1.73 -21.85
N LEU A 34 16.50 -2.52 -22.04
CA LEU A 34 17.58 -2.18 -22.96
C LEU A 34 17.15 -2.14 -24.44
N LYS A 35 16.06 -2.80 -24.80
CA LYS A 35 15.49 -2.78 -26.16
C LYS A 35 14.50 -1.64 -26.38
N GLN A 36 14.03 -1.02 -25.32
CA GLN A 36 13.13 0.13 -25.40
C GLN A 36 13.91 1.42 -25.70
N PRO A 37 13.27 2.43 -26.26
CA PRO A 37 13.84 3.77 -26.33
C PRO A 37 14.28 4.26 -24.93
N GLU A 38 15.39 4.98 -24.88
CA GLU A 38 16.00 5.43 -23.62
C GLU A 38 15.03 6.29 -22.77
N ASP A 39 14.23 7.14 -23.43
CA ASP A 39 13.22 7.99 -22.80
C ASP A 39 12.15 7.20 -22.02
N GLN A 40 11.77 6.02 -22.48
CA GLN A 40 10.82 5.15 -21.78
C GLN A 40 11.41 4.60 -20.48
N THR A 41 12.67 4.22 -20.49
CA THR A 41 13.37 3.74 -19.28
C THR A 41 13.57 4.89 -18.29
N LEU A 42 13.93 6.07 -18.77
CA LEU A 42 14.05 7.27 -17.94
C LEU A 42 12.71 7.66 -17.32
N LEU A 43 11.62 7.61 -18.08
CA LEU A 43 10.28 7.90 -17.57
C LEU A 43 9.87 6.90 -16.47
N LEU A 44 10.12 5.61 -16.65
CA LEU A 44 9.84 4.58 -15.66
C LEU A 44 10.60 4.86 -14.35
N THR A 45 11.90 5.12 -14.43
CA THR A 45 12.73 5.40 -13.25
C THR A 45 12.30 6.67 -12.54
N GLN A 46 11.95 7.71 -13.31
CA GLN A 46 11.41 8.95 -12.76
C GLN A 46 10.09 8.71 -12.02
N LYS A 47 9.15 7.97 -12.60
CA LYS A 47 7.85 7.66 -11.97
C LYS A 47 8.00 6.81 -10.71
N LEU A 48 8.93 5.88 -10.67
CA LEU A 48 9.24 5.11 -9.46
C LEU A 48 9.83 6.00 -8.35
N LYS A 49 10.68 6.95 -8.73
CA LYS A 49 11.24 7.93 -7.80
C LYS A 49 10.15 8.85 -7.25
N GLU A 50 9.33 9.47 -8.10
CA GLU A 50 8.20 10.32 -7.72
C GLU A 50 7.24 9.56 -6.79
N LEU A 51 6.87 8.31 -7.14
CA LEU A 51 6.05 7.46 -6.30
C LEU A 51 6.62 7.32 -4.88
N ARG A 52 7.93 7.16 -4.74
CA ARG A 52 8.56 6.98 -3.43
C ARG A 52 8.69 8.28 -2.64
N GLU A 53 8.99 9.40 -3.32
CA GLU A 53 9.26 10.70 -2.69
C GLU A 53 7.99 11.49 -2.41
N ASP A 54 6.99 11.44 -3.30
CA ASP A 54 5.83 12.33 -3.28
C ASP A 54 4.59 11.70 -2.68
N ILE A 55 4.53 10.34 -2.60
CA ILE A 55 3.37 9.66 -2.02
C ILE A 55 3.15 10.08 -0.57
N LYS A 56 1.91 10.36 -0.22
CA LYS A 56 1.49 10.71 1.13
C LYS A 56 0.56 9.62 1.68
N TYR A 57 0.50 9.58 2.99
CA TYR A 57 -0.49 8.80 3.71
C TYR A 57 -1.43 9.77 4.41
N CYS A 58 -2.73 9.58 4.24
CA CYS A 58 -3.71 10.37 4.95
C CYS A 58 -3.51 10.21 6.47
N GLN A 59 -3.38 11.30 7.20
CA GLN A 59 -3.15 11.26 8.65
C GLN A 59 -4.34 10.72 9.45
N THR A 60 -5.53 10.67 8.84
CA THR A 60 -6.76 10.21 9.51
C THR A 60 -7.10 8.76 9.20
N CYS A 61 -7.03 8.35 7.94
CA CYS A 61 -7.45 7.01 7.49
C CYS A 61 -6.31 6.14 7.01
N HIS A 62 -5.11 6.70 6.90
CA HIS A 62 -3.86 6.05 6.47
C HIS A 62 -3.89 5.44 5.06
N ILE A 63 -4.88 5.81 4.24
CA ILE A 63 -4.93 5.46 2.83
C ILE A 63 -3.86 6.25 2.08
N ILE A 64 -3.23 5.61 1.10
CA ILE A 64 -2.30 6.23 0.17
C ILE A 64 -3.02 7.33 -0.63
N SER A 65 -2.41 8.52 -0.72
CA SER A 65 -2.96 9.68 -1.42
C SER A 65 -1.83 10.54 -1.98
N ASP A 66 -2.12 11.30 -3.02
CA ASP A 66 -1.21 12.34 -3.52
C ASP A 66 -1.25 13.61 -2.66
N THR A 67 -2.27 13.73 -1.79
CA THR A 67 -2.44 14.85 -0.87
C THR A 67 -2.53 14.38 0.57
N GLN A 68 -2.27 15.29 1.53
CA GLN A 68 -2.44 15.00 2.95
C GLN A 68 -3.92 15.03 3.40
N ASP A 69 -4.80 15.53 2.57
CA ASP A 69 -6.22 15.66 2.88
C ASP A 69 -6.92 14.31 2.87
N CYS A 70 -7.83 14.12 3.83
CA CYS A 70 -8.58 12.90 3.94
C CYS A 70 -9.66 12.80 2.86
N THR A 71 -9.38 12.06 1.80
CA THR A 71 -10.36 11.76 0.74
C THR A 71 -11.46 10.81 1.21
N CYS A 72 -11.28 10.10 2.33
CA CYS A 72 -12.29 9.15 2.82
C CYS A 72 -13.61 9.82 3.21
N LYS A 73 -13.57 11.08 3.70
CA LYS A 73 -14.79 11.83 4.04
C LYS A 73 -15.57 12.28 2.79
N THR A 74 -14.86 12.66 1.75
CA THR A 74 -15.49 13.11 0.48
C THR A 74 -15.98 11.95 -0.38
N MET A 75 -15.40 10.75 -0.19
CA MET A 75 -15.73 9.54 -0.96
C MET A 75 -16.72 8.61 -0.23
N SER A 76 -17.01 8.87 1.05
CA SER A 76 -17.96 8.07 1.81
C SER A 76 -19.35 8.74 1.81
N ILE A 77 -20.38 7.93 1.57
CA ILE A 77 -21.78 8.36 1.63
C ILE A 77 -22.30 8.20 3.06
N ASN A 78 -21.77 7.24 3.83
CA ASN A 78 -22.19 6.96 5.19
C ASN A 78 -21.03 7.11 6.20
N PRO A 79 -20.89 8.26 6.86
CA PRO A 79 -19.83 8.50 7.83
C PRO A 79 -20.03 7.74 9.16
N ALA A 80 -21.18 7.13 9.39
CA ALA A 80 -21.44 6.33 10.59
C ALA A 80 -20.78 4.93 10.54
N LEU A 81 -20.33 4.49 9.37
CA LEU A 81 -19.67 3.21 9.18
C LEU A 81 -18.17 3.40 8.94
N ILE A 82 -17.34 2.59 9.58
CA ILE A 82 -15.91 2.52 9.32
C ILE A 82 -15.46 1.08 9.12
N CYS A 83 -14.85 0.79 7.97
CA CYS A 83 -14.23 -0.49 7.66
C CYS A 83 -12.73 -0.40 7.92
N VAL A 84 -12.25 -1.27 8.80
CA VAL A 84 -10.84 -1.38 9.17
C VAL A 84 -10.21 -2.51 8.36
N VAL A 85 -9.13 -2.20 7.66
CA VAL A 85 -8.41 -3.12 6.78
C VAL A 85 -6.93 -3.13 7.10
N GLU A 86 -6.22 -4.17 6.68
CA GLU A 86 -4.79 -4.29 6.89
C GLU A 86 -4.00 -3.33 6.01
N GLU A 87 -4.30 -3.30 4.71
CA GLU A 87 -3.53 -2.54 3.73
C GLU A 87 -4.41 -1.80 2.69
N THR A 88 -3.80 -0.90 1.93
CA THR A 88 -4.50 -0.14 0.87
C THR A 88 -5.13 -1.01 -0.23
N PRO A 89 -4.53 -2.13 -0.68
CA PRO A 89 -5.16 -3.03 -1.64
C PRO A 89 -6.54 -3.55 -1.18
N ASP A 90 -6.74 -3.77 0.12
CA ASP A 90 -8.02 -4.23 0.67
C ASP A 90 -9.10 -3.15 0.50
N VAL A 91 -8.73 -1.88 0.69
CA VAL A 91 -9.63 -0.74 0.41
C VAL A 91 -10.11 -0.78 -1.04
N LEU A 92 -9.19 -1.01 -1.98
CA LEU A 92 -9.51 -1.07 -3.40
C LEU A 92 -10.42 -2.27 -3.72
N ALA A 93 -10.12 -3.44 -3.14
CA ALA A 93 -10.91 -4.64 -3.32
C ALA A 93 -12.36 -4.42 -2.84
N ILE A 94 -12.56 -3.88 -1.64
CA ILE A 94 -13.89 -3.63 -1.07
C ILE A 94 -14.63 -2.54 -1.87
N ARG A 95 -13.97 -1.45 -2.24
CA ARG A 95 -14.57 -0.38 -3.07
C ARG A 95 -15.06 -0.88 -4.43
N ASN A 96 -14.27 -1.75 -5.07
CA ASN A 96 -14.62 -2.31 -6.37
C ASN A 96 -15.87 -3.20 -6.34
N THR A 97 -16.30 -3.68 -5.16
CA THR A 97 -17.59 -4.39 -5.05
C THR A 97 -18.80 -3.47 -5.24
N GLY A 98 -18.64 -2.17 -5.03
CA GLY A 98 -19.74 -1.19 -5.05
C GLY A 98 -20.77 -1.35 -3.92
N GLN A 99 -20.54 -2.28 -2.98
CA GLN A 99 -21.50 -2.60 -1.91
C GLN A 99 -21.23 -1.83 -0.60
N TYR A 100 -20.02 -1.30 -0.43
CA TYR A 100 -19.63 -0.56 0.76
C TYR A 100 -19.51 0.94 0.47
N ASN A 101 -20.17 1.75 1.27
CA ASN A 101 -20.24 3.20 1.12
C ASN A 101 -19.74 3.98 2.35
N GLY A 102 -19.19 3.30 3.35
CA GLY A 102 -18.65 3.90 4.56
C GLY A 102 -17.22 4.40 4.42
N MET A 103 -16.69 4.87 5.53
CA MET A 103 -15.28 5.27 5.66
C MET A 103 -14.36 4.06 5.79
N PHE A 104 -13.07 4.26 5.50
CA PHE A 104 -12.04 3.25 5.74
C PHE A 104 -11.01 3.72 6.77
N HIS A 105 -10.33 2.74 7.37
CA HIS A 105 -9.13 2.94 8.16
C HIS A 105 -8.14 1.82 7.87
N VAL A 106 -6.93 2.19 7.45
CA VAL A 106 -5.85 1.25 7.12
C VAL A 106 -4.94 1.12 8.32
N LEU A 107 -4.70 -0.11 8.77
CA LEU A 107 -3.82 -0.39 9.92
C LEU A 107 -2.33 -0.32 9.55
N GLY A 108 -1.98 -0.54 8.29
CA GLY A 108 -0.59 -0.60 7.82
C GLY A 108 0.04 -1.98 7.93
N GLY A 109 -0.75 -3.01 8.20
CA GLY A 109 -0.33 -4.39 8.31
C GLY A 109 -1.23 -5.20 9.25
N ARG A 110 -0.71 -6.34 9.68
CA ARG A 110 -1.35 -7.25 10.66
C ARG A 110 -0.41 -7.52 11.82
N ILE A 111 -0.96 -7.90 12.96
CA ILE A 111 -0.16 -8.40 14.08
C ILE A 111 0.52 -9.70 13.63
N SER A 112 1.84 -9.76 13.71
CA SER A 112 2.65 -10.92 13.36
C SER A 112 3.80 -11.05 14.38
N PRO A 113 3.63 -11.89 15.42
CA PRO A 113 4.69 -12.09 16.40
C PRO A 113 5.98 -12.67 15.79
N ILE A 114 5.84 -13.44 14.71
CA ILE A 114 6.99 -14.04 13.99
C ILE A 114 7.82 -12.93 13.31
N ASP A 115 7.16 -11.92 12.74
CA ASP A 115 7.81 -10.80 12.08
C ASP A 115 8.13 -9.65 13.06
N GLY A 116 7.80 -9.81 14.34
CA GLY A 116 8.00 -8.81 15.39
C GLY A 116 7.04 -7.63 15.31
N ILE A 117 5.91 -7.77 14.59
CA ILE A 117 4.91 -6.71 14.43
C ILE A 117 3.88 -6.83 15.54
N GLY A 118 3.93 -5.91 16.51
CA GLY A 118 2.96 -5.79 17.59
C GLY A 118 1.87 -4.74 17.28
N PRO A 119 0.93 -4.55 18.22
CA PRO A 119 -0.12 -3.56 18.07
C PRO A 119 0.38 -2.12 17.99
N ASP A 120 1.56 -1.84 18.54
CA ASP A 120 2.14 -0.49 18.59
C ASP A 120 2.76 -0.05 17.25
N GLU A 121 3.11 -1.00 16.39
CA GLU A 121 3.59 -0.74 15.03
C GLU A 121 2.45 -0.46 14.04
N LEU A 122 1.20 -0.73 14.46
CA LEU A 122 0.01 -0.56 13.63
C LEU A 122 -0.77 0.71 13.99
N MET A 123 -1.59 1.20 13.07
CA MET A 123 -2.41 2.41 13.25
C MET A 123 -3.65 2.19 14.14
N ILE A 124 -3.56 1.27 15.13
CA ILE A 124 -4.64 0.93 16.06
C ILE A 124 -4.95 2.11 16.98
N THR A 125 -3.92 2.74 17.57
CA THR A 125 -4.09 3.92 18.43
C THR A 125 -4.75 5.07 17.68
N SER A 126 -4.39 5.28 16.41
CA SER A 126 -5.02 6.28 15.54
C SER A 126 -6.50 5.99 15.31
N LEU A 127 -6.87 4.71 15.09
CA LEU A 127 -8.27 4.28 14.96
C LEU A 127 -9.08 4.60 16.24
N VAL A 128 -8.56 4.20 17.40
CA VAL A 128 -9.21 4.44 18.68
C VAL A 128 -9.44 5.93 18.92
N ASN A 129 -8.44 6.76 18.65
CA ASN A 129 -8.55 8.21 18.78
C ASN A 129 -9.58 8.78 17.81
N ARG A 130 -9.59 8.31 16.56
CA ARG A 130 -10.58 8.73 15.56
C ARG A 130 -12.01 8.43 15.99
N ILE A 131 -12.25 7.24 16.57
CA ILE A 131 -13.58 6.86 17.08
C ILE A 131 -13.97 7.73 18.26
N LYS A 132 -13.07 7.96 19.21
CA LYS A 132 -13.33 8.82 20.38
C LYS A 132 -13.65 10.26 19.99
N LEU A 133 -12.91 10.81 19.05
CA LEU A 133 -13.07 12.18 18.56
C LEU A 133 -14.29 12.36 17.64
N SER A 134 -14.92 11.27 17.20
CA SER A 134 -16.14 11.34 16.38
C SER A 134 -17.40 11.71 17.18
N ASP A 135 -17.30 11.81 18.50
CA ASP A 135 -18.41 12.14 19.40
C ASP A 135 -19.69 11.35 19.13
N GLY A 136 -19.51 10.06 18.83
CA GLY A 136 -20.60 9.13 18.53
C GLY A 136 -21.17 9.23 17.11
N GLU A 137 -20.55 9.93 16.19
CA GLU A 137 -20.93 9.90 14.77
C GLU A 137 -20.67 8.51 14.16
N ILE A 138 -19.56 7.86 14.52
CA ILE A 138 -19.27 6.48 14.12
C ILE A 138 -20.11 5.53 14.96
N LYS A 139 -20.98 4.77 14.31
CA LYS A 139 -21.92 3.83 14.95
C LYS A 139 -21.49 2.39 14.83
N GLU A 140 -20.76 2.06 13.77
CA GLU A 140 -20.36 0.69 13.47
C GLU A 140 -18.91 0.64 12.97
N VAL A 141 -18.16 -0.33 13.49
CA VAL A 141 -16.78 -0.63 13.07
C VAL A 141 -16.78 -2.06 12.54
N ILE A 142 -16.45 -2.21 11.24
CA ILE A 142 -16.32 -3.49 10.55
C ILE A 142 -14.84 -3.83 10.51
N LEU A 143 -14.44 -4.93 11.11
CA LEU A 143 -13.07 -5.44 11.06
C LEU A 143 -12.95 -6.41 9.88
N ALA A 144 -12.42 -5.93 8.76
CA ALA A 144 -12.15 -6.72 7.55
C ALA A 144 -10.67 -7.12 7.52
N LEU A 145 -10.29 -7.97 8.46
CA LEU A 145 -8.92 -8.43 8.68
C LEU A 145 -8.78 -9.91 8.29
N SER A 146 -7.56 -10.34 7.99
CA SER A 146 -7.27 -11.74 7.70
C SER A 146 -7.59 -12.63 8.91
N GLY A 147 -8.32 -13.73 8.67
CA GLY A 147 -8.65 -14.71 9.71
C GLY A 147 -7.51 -15.68 10.00
N THR A 148 -6.26 -15.24 10.06
CA THR A 148 -5.12 -16.09 10.39
C THR A 148 -5.05 -16.33 11.90
N LEU A 149 -4.64 -17.54 12.31
CA LEU A 149 -4.47 -17.96 13.71
C LEU A 149 -3.05 -17.60 14.23
N GLU A 150 -2.41 -16.61 13.68
CA GLU A 150 -1.10 -16.12 14.17
C GLU A 150 -1.25 -15.06 15.25
#